data_af5af813091a58d8173c074a9834321a
#
_entry.id   af5af813091a58d8173c074a9834321a
#
_cell.length_a   1.000
_cell.length_b   1.000
_cell.length_c   1.000
_cell.angle_alpha   90.00
_cell.angle_beta   90.00
_cell.angle_gamma   90.00
#
_symmetry.space_group_name_H-M   'P 1'
#
loop_
_entity.id
_entity.type
_entity.pdbx_description
1 polymer ?
#
loop_
_entity_poly.entity_id
_entity_poly.type
_entity_poly.pdbx_seq_one_letter_code
_entity_poly.pdbx_strand_id
1 'polypeptide(L)'
;TSEEGDLFWNQLDFQANPIGRINRKFDSGDFYSPGEWSSIVDEELQEPTPLELQIHTDIINYPDSVHLNVHVFGQYFSSKVSGNHRLSILFSESHLIGDQLDYSQDPEHVYDYEFNHLLRGSLTGAEGLTVIENPNSGDTFQSDFTYDWNSDWAINNCQIIAVVSDENGYIINCLGQYIIE
;
A
#
# COMPACT_ATOMS: atom_id res chain seq x y z
N THR A 1 -12.21 10.87 0.56
CA THR A 1 -10.84 10.65 0.03
C THR A 1 -9.85 10.96 1.13
N SER A 2 -8.68 10.31 1.15
CA SER A 2 -7.54 10.67 1.98
C SER A 2 -6.62 11.62 1.21
N GLU A 3 -5.80 12.39 1.92
CA GLU A 3 -4.83 13.29 1.29
C GLU A 3 -3.86 12.51 0.39
N GLU A 4 -3.40 11.34 0.84
CA GLU A 4 -2.54 10.45 0.04
C GLU A 4 -3.26 9.89 -1.18
N GLY A 5 -4.55 9.58 -1.06
CA GLY A 5 -5.38 9.14 -2.19
C GLY A 5 -5.47 10.21 -3.27
N ASP A 6 -5.66 11.47 -2.89
CA ASP A 6 -5.70 12.60 -3.81
C ASP A 6 -4.31 12.85 -4.45
N LEU A 7 -3.22 12.69 -3.70
CA LEU A 7 -1.86 12.78 -4.23
C LEU A 7 -1.57 11.68 -5.25
N PHE A 8 -1.92 10.41 -4.95
CA PHE A 8 -1.79 9.30 -5.90
C PHE A 8 -2.65 9.51 -7.14
N TRP A 9 -3.88 9.98 -6.97
CA TRP A 9 -4.77 10.30 -8.09
C TRP A 9 -4.16 11.35 -9.02
N ASN A 10 -3.59 12.42 -8.47
CA ASN A 10 -3.01 13.51 -9.24
C ASN A 10 -1.69 13.13 -9.94
N GLN A 11 -0.97 12.10 -9.45
CA GLN A 11 0.22 11.57 -10.11
C GLN A 11 -0.11 10.69 -11.32
N LEU A 12 -1.37 10.27 -11.46
CA LEU A 12 -1.82 9.36 -12.49
C LEU A 12 -2.74 10.12 -13.46
N ASP A 13 -2.36 10.20 -14.73
CA ASP A 13 -3.20 10.81 -15.78
C ASP A 13 -4.29 9.81 -16.20
N PHE A 14 -5.36 9.74 -15.39
CA PHE A 14 -6.47 8.81 -15.60
C PHE A 14 -7.39 9.29 -16.71
N GLN A 15 -7.67 8.41 -17.67
CA GLN A 15 -8.62 8.66 -18.77
C GLN A 15 -10.00 8.01 -18.53
N ALA A 16 -10.07 6.98 -17.71
CA ALA A 16 -11.29 6.22 -17.42
C ALA A 16 -11.18 5.40 -16.13
N ASN A 17 -12.30 4.93 -15.60
CA ASN A 17 -12.40 3.99 -14.47
C ASN A 17 -13.31 2.80 -14.87
N PRO A 18 -13.07 1.59 -14.34
CA PRO A 18 -11.95 1.18 -13.52
C PRO A 18 -10.71 0.83 -14.36
N ILE A 19 -9.55 1.33 -13.94
CA ILE A 19 -8.23 1.00 -14.51
C ILE A 19 -7.22 0.78 -13.37
N GLY A 20 -6.13 0.08 -13.64
CA GLY A 20 -5.10 -0.19 -12.66
C GLY A 20 -3.72 -0.35 -13.27
N ARG A 21 -2.71 -0.34 -12.40
CA ARG A 21 -1.32 -0.66 -12.73
C ARG A 21 -0.83 -1.74 -11.79
N ILE A 22 -0.03 -2.66 -12.33
CA ILE A 22 0.62 -3.70 -11.55
C ILE A 22 2.04 -3.24 -11.23
N ASN A 23 2.44 -3.34 -9.95
CA ASN A 23 3.75 -2.93 -9.42
C ASN A 23 4.15 -1.48 -9.77
N ARG A 24 3.19 -0.61 -10.08
CA ARG A 24 3.41 0.78 -10.56
C ARG A 24 4.36 0.88 -11.75
N LYS A 25 4.49 -0.16 -12.57
CA LYS A 25 5.32 -0.11 -13.78
C LYS A 25 4.73 0.86 -14.80
N PHE A 26 5.59 1.75 -15.31
CA PHE A 26 5.19 2.85 -16.19
C PHE A 26 5.70 2.69 -17.62
N ASP A 27 6.37 1.58 -17.94
CA ASP A 27 7.16 1.40 -19.15
C ASP A 27 6.41 1.56 -20.48
N SER A 28 5.07 1.59 -20.44
CA SER A 28 4.27 1.71 -21.65
C SER A 28 3.15 2.75 -21.56
N GLY A 29 3.05 3.49 -20.48
CA GLY A 29 1.86 4.32 -20.22
C GLY A 29 0.63 3.49 -19.88
N ASP A 30 0.81 2.19 -19.58
CA ASP A 30 -0.25 1.22 -19.62
C ASP A 30 -1.00 1.16 -18.30
N PHE A 31 -2.22 1.62 -18.40
CA PHE A 31 -3.26 1.24 -17.47
C PHE A 31 -3.95 -0.01 -18.01
N TYR A 32 -4.14 -0.97 -17.14
CA TYR A 32 -4.79 -2.22 -17.49
C TYR A 32 -6.27 -2.20 -17.12
N SER A 33 -7.11 -2.71 -18.01
CA SER A 33 -8.51 -2.95 -17.72
C SER A 33 -8.68 -4.15 -16.78
N PRO A 34 -9.80 -4.25 -16.05
CA PRO A 34 -10.03 -5.36 -15.10
C PRO A 34 -9.86 -6.76 -15.71
N GLY A 35 -10.17 -6.92 -17.00
CA GLY A 35 -10.03 -8.20 -17.69
C GLY A 35 -8.59 -8.66 -17.91
N GLU A 36 -7.61 -7.75 -17.80
CA GLU A 36 -6.18 -8.03 -18.02
C GLU A 36 -5.42 -8.26 -16.70
N TRP A 37 -5.97 -7.82 -15.56
CA TRP A 37 -5.25 -7.82 -14.28
C TRP A 37 -4.75 -9.20 -13.88
N SER A 38 -5.58 -10.24 -14.01
CA SER A 38 -5.22 -11.59 -13.57
C SER A 38 -3.99 -12.12 -14.31
N SER A 39 -3.95 -11.98 -15.64
CA SER A 39 -2.82 -12.50 -16.44
C SER A 39 -1.52 -11.78 -16.14
N ILE A 40 -1.58 -10.45 -15.91
CA ILE A 40 -0.38 -9.66 -15.62
C ILE A 40 0.13 -9.94 -14.20
N VAL A 41 -0.77 -10.09 -13.23
CA VAL A 41 -0.39 -10.52 -11.87
C VAL A 41 0.25 -11.90 -11.91
N ASP A 42 -0.30 -12.85 -12.68
CA ASP A 42 0.28 -14.19 -12.82
C ASP A 42 1.69 -14.14 -13.44
N GLU A 43 1.97 -13.24 -14.37
CA GLU A 43 3.31 -13.02 -14.93
C GLU A 43 4.26 -12.42 -13.88
N GLU A 44 3.84 -11.38 -13.17
CA GLU A 44 4.66 -10.73 -12.14
C GLU A 44 5.01 -11.68 -10.98
N LEU A 45 4.11 -12.58 -10.62
CA LEU A 45 4.35 -13.59 -9.56
C LEU A 45 5.40 -14.66 -9.95
N GLN A 46 5.79 -14.75 -11.22
CA GLN A 46 6.90 -15.63 -11.65
C GLN A 46 8.26 -14.99 -11.40
N GLU A 47 8.33 -13.67 -11.25
CA GLU A 47 9.58 -12.99 -10.97
C GLU A 47 9.99 -13.15 -9.50
N PRO A 48 11.23 -13.58 -9.22
CA PRO A 48 11.69 -13.70 -7.84
C PRO A 48 11.84 -12.33 -7.20
N THR A 49 11.22 -12.13 -6.03
CA THR A 49 11.44 -10.90 -5.27
C THR A 49 12.89 -10.82 -4.75
N PRO A 50 13.57 -9.68 -4.92
CA PRO A 50 14.91 -9.47 -4.40
C PRO A 50 14.95 -9.11 -2.90
N LEU A 51 13.79 -8.88 -2.28
CA LEU A 51 13.63 -8.32 -0.95
C LEU A 51 12.58 -9.10 -0.15
N GLU A 52 12.90 -9.48 1.09
CA GLU A 52 11.93 -9.92 2.09
C GLU A 52 11.57 -8.75 3.00
N LEU A 53 10.29 -8.67 3.39
CA LEU A 53 9.77 -7.68 4.34
C LEU A 53 9.17 -8.39 5.55
N GLN A 54 9.31 -7.77 6.71
CA GLN A 54 8.64 -8.16 7.94
C GLN A 54 8.05 -6.90 8.58
N ILE A 55 6.84 -7.02 9.12
CA ILE A 55 6.17 -5.97 9.89
C ILE A 55 5.89 -6.53 11.27
N HIS A 56 6.13 -5.73 12.28
CA HIS A 56 5.70 -5.99 13.65
C HIS A 56 5.00 -4.74 14.20
N THR A 57 3.88 -4.94 14.88
CA THR A 57 3.08 -3.85 15.45
C THR A 57 2.83 -4.08 16.92
N ASP A 58 2.96 -3.00 17.73
CA ASP A 58 2.61 -2.98 19.14
C ASP A 58 1.56 -1.90 19.40
N ILE A 59 0.46 -2.27 20.05
CA ILE A 59 -0.61 -1.35 20.43
C ILE A 59 -0.43 -0.97 21.90
N ILE A 60 -0.29 0.33 22.15
CA ILE A 60 -0.18 0.90 23.49
C ILE A 60 -1.44 1.70 23.81
N ASN A 61 -2.22 1.21 24.77
CA ASN A 61 -3.44 1.87 25.22
C ASN A 61 -3.15 2.82 26.39
N TYR A 62 -3.51 4.08 26.24
CA TYR A 62 -3.54 5.09 27.29
C TYR A 62 -5.00 5.43 27.65
N PRO A 63 -5.27 6.11 28.79
CA PRO A 63 -6.65 6.45 29.17
C PRO A 63 -7.41 7.24 28.10
N ASP A 64 -6.72 8.11 27.34
CA ASP A 64 -7.34 9.04 26.40
C ASP A 64 -6.82 8.87 24.95
N SER A 65 -5.97 7.89 24.67
CA SER A 65 -5.38 7.68 23.34
C SER A 65 -4.92 6.25 23.14
N VAL A 66 -4.80 5.87 21.87
CA VAL A 66 -4.18 4.61 21.44
C VAL A 66 -2.99 4.96 20.54
N HIS A 67 -1.83 4.40 20.86
CA HIS A 67 -0.63 4.56 20.03
C HIS A 67 -0.31 3.22 19.37
N LEU A 68 0.08 3.27 18.11
CA LEU A 68 0.55 2.14 17.35
C LEU A 68 2.04 2.33 17.06
N ASN A 69 2.88 1.43 17.56
CA ASN A 69 4.26 1.33 17.11
C ASN A 69 4.32 0.36 15.94
N VAL A 70 5.08 0.73 14.93
CA VAL A 70 5.25 -0.04 13.69
C VAL A 70 6.74 -0.21 13.44
N HIS A 71 7.18 -1.45 13.36
CA HIS A 71 8.55 -1.85 13.07
C HIS A 71 8.57 -2.56 11.73
N VAL A 72 9.34 -2.06 10.78
CA VAL A 72 9.50 -2.68 9.46
C VAL A 72 10.97 -3.06 9.29
N PHE A 73 11.19 -4.32 8.93
CA PHE A 73 12.49 -4.86 8.60
C PHE A 73 12.49 -5.36 7.16
N GLY A 74 13.57 -5.08 6.43
CA GLY A 74 13.80 -5.60 5.08
C GLY A 74 15.18 -6.21 4.94
N GLN A 75 15.25 -7.34 4.19
CA GLN A 75 16.50 -8.02 3.84
C GLN A 75 16.57 -8.29 2.35
N TYR A 76 17.66 -7.89 1.72
CA TYR A 76 17.92 -8.11 0.30
C TYR A 76 18.63 -9.43 0.04
N PHE A 77 18.16 -10.17 -0.96
CA PHE A 77 18.77 -11.43 -1.42
C PHE A 77 19.45 -11.31 -2.79
N SER A 78 19.31 -10.16 -3.43
CA SER A 78 19.86 -9.92 -4.76
C SER A 78 20.43 -8.51 -4.85
N SER A 79 21.53 -8.36 -5.58
CA SER A 79 22.13 -7.07 -5.95
C SER A 79 21.68 -6.57 -7.33
N LYS A 80 20.61 -7.13 -7.89
CA LYS A 80 20.10 -6.70 -9.20
C LYS A 80 19.28 -5.42 -9.15
N VAL A 81 18.99 -4.92 -7.98
CA VAL A 81 18.25 -3.68 -7.76
C VAL A 81 19.22 -2.59 -7.33
N SER A 82 19.21 -1.46 -8.03
CA SER A 82 20.09 -0.31 -7.78
C SER A 82 19.25 0.94 -7.52
N GLY A 83 19.92 2.01 -7.11
CA GLY A 83 19.28 3.29 -6.82
C GLY A 83 18.79 3.40 -5.38
N ASN A 84 18.05 4.46 -5.11
CA ASN A 84 17.46 4.73 -3.82
C ASN A 84 16.15 3.96 -3.66
N HIS A 85 16.06 3.15 -2.61
CA HIS A 85 14.83 2.45 -2.29
C HIS A 85 14.07 3.18 -1.20
N ARG A 86 12.74 3.30 -1.40
CA ARG A 86 11.85 4.06 -0.54
C ARG A 86 10.81 3.15 0.09
N LEU A 87 10.57 3.35 1.38
CA LEU A 87 9.52 2.66 2.14
C LEU A 87 8.32 3.58 2.28
N SER A 88 7.17 3.13 1.81
CA SER A 88 5.87 3.72 2.10
C SER A 88 5.10 2.81 3.05
N ILE A 89 4.51 3.38 4.11
CA ILE A 89 3.66 2.66 5.06
C ILE A 89 2.27 3.26 4.99
N LEU A 90 1.32 2.45 4.54
CA LEU A 90 -0.06 2.83 4.29
C LEU A 90 -0.99 2.15 5.28
N PHE A 91 -2.09 2.81 5.61
CA PHE A 91 -3.22 2.22 6.32
C PHE A 91 -4.38 2.01 5.36
N SER A 92 -4.96 0.82 5.38
CA SER A 92 -6.23 0.54 4.72
C SER A 92 -7.26 0.03 5.72
N GLU A 93 -8.53 0.33 5.48
CA GLU A 93 -9.65 -0.12 6.31
C GLU A 93 -10.68 -0.81 5.41
N SER A 94 -11.24 -1.92 5.92
CA SER A 94 -12.27 -2.71 5.26
C SER A 94 -13.59 -2.61 6.03
N HIS A 95 -14.67 -3.16 5.45
CA HIS A 95 -16.02 -3.20 6.02
C HIS A 95 -16.64 -1.81 6.24
N LEU A 96 -16.28 -0.83 5.40
CA LEU A 96 -16.89 0.50 5.44
C LEU A 96 -18.15 0.51 4.58
N ILE A 97 -19.27 0.92 5.17
CA ILE A 97 -20.55 1.01 4.47
C ILE A 97 -20.75 2.44 3.97
N GLY A 98 -21.13 2.57 2.71
CA GLY A 98 -21.40 3.87 2.10
C GLY A 98 -22.07 3.76 0.73
N ASP A 99 -22.30 4.91 0.11
CA ASP A 99 -22.96 5.00 -1.18
C ASP A 99 -21.99 4.70 -2.33
N GLN A 100 -22.44 3.86 -3.26
CA GLN A 100 -21.72 3.53 -4.48
C GLN A 100 -22.65 3.66 -5.68
N LEU A 101 -22.14 4.24 -6.78
CA LEU A 101 -22.77 4.16 -8.09
C LEU A 101 -22.27 2.92 -8.82
N ASP A 102 -23.21 2.06 -9.22
CA ASP A 102 -22.96 0.86 -10.03
C ASP A 102 -23.91 0.84 -11.22
N TYR A 103 -23.42 1.26 -12.37
CA TYR A 103 -24.21 1.33 -13.61
C TYR A 103 -24.64 -0.03 -14.16
N SER A 104 -24.19 -1.13 -13.55
CA SER A 104 -24.66 -2.48 -13.88
C SER A 104 -25.91 -2.90 -13.09
N GLN A 105 -26.31 -2.10 -12.10
CA GLN A 105 -27.46 -2.36 -11.22
C GLN A 105 -28.69 -1.52 -11.63
N ASP A 106 -29.87 -1.94 -11.15
CA ASP A 106 -31.10 -1.16 -11.22
C ASP A 106 -31.83 -1.25 -9.85
N PRO A 107 -31.87 -0.18 -9.05
CA PRO A 107 -31.32 1.16 -9.33
C PRO A 107 -29.78 1.18 -9.31
N GLU A 108 -29.19 2.11 -10.07
CA GLU A 108 -27.73 2.31 -10.17
C GLU A 108 -27.09 2.75 -8.83
N HIS A 109 -27.88 3.24 -7.89
CA HIS A 109 -27.42 3.74 -6.59
C HIS A 109 -27.52 2.64 -5.54
N VAL A 110 -26.38 2.18 -5.04
CA VAL A 110 -26.26 1.19 -3.96
C VAL A 110 -25.90 1.94 -2.68
N TYR A 111 -26.85 2.06 -1.73
CA TYR A 111 -26.70 2.88 -0.52
C TYR A 111 -25.92 2.19 0.61
N ASP A 112 -25.84 0.86 0.58
CA ASP A 112 -25.23 0.00 1.59
C ASP A 112 -24.06 -0.81 1.04
N TYR A 113 -23.35 -0.23 0.06
CA TYR A 113 -22.16 -0.86 -0.52
C TYR A 113 -21.07 -1.00 0.52
N GLU A 114 -20.48 -2.19 0.62
CA GLU A 114 -19.36 -2.46 1.51
C GLU A 114 -18.04 -2.23 0.79
N PHE A 115 -17.32 -1.18 1.21
CA PHE A 115 -15.98 -0.88 0.74
C PHE A 115 -14.94 -1.66 1.53
N ASN A 116 -14.02 -2.30 0.83
CA ASN A 116 -12.90 -3.01 1.39
C ASN A 116 -11.57 -2.40 0.91
N HIS A 117 -10.55 -2.45 1.76
CA HIS A 117 -9.19 -1.94 1.49
C HIS A 117 -9.15 -0.44 1.11
N LEU A 118 -10.00 0.37 1.71
CA LEU A 118 -10.00 1.81 1.49
C LEU A 118 -8.76 2.44 2.12
N LEU A 119 -7.98 3.19 1.34
CA LEU A 119 -6.82 3.92 1.83
C LEU A 119 -7.25 5.01 2.83
N ARG A 120 -6.72 4.95 4.05
CA ARG A 120 -7.05 5.87 5.15
C ARG A 120 -5.97 6.92 5.39
N GLY A 121 -4.71 6.56 5.18
CA GLY A 121 -3.59 7.45 5.40
C GLY A 121 -2.24 6.76 5.24
N SER A 122 -1.17 7.49 5.52
CA SER A 122 0.22 7.01 5.46
C SER A 122 1.04 7.53 6.65
N LEU A 123 1.97 6.70 7.14
CA LEU A 123 3.00 7.13 8.11
C LEU A 123 4.15 7.90 7.47
N THR A 124 4.38 7.68 6.18
CA THR A 124 5.57 8.14 5.47
C THR A 124 5.26 9.17 4.39
N GLY A 125 3.99 9.54 4.25
CA GLY A 125 3.49 10.32 3.12
C GLY A 125 3.46 9.51 1.80
N ALA A 126 2.93 10.11 0.76
CA ALA A 126 2.75 9.46 -0.55
C ALA A 126 4.09 9.09 -1.21
N GLU A 127 5.13 9.88 -0.98
CA GLU A 127 6.46 9.70 -1.57
C GLU A 127 7.31 8.62 -0.86
N GLY A 128 6.94 8.23 0.36
CA GLY A 128 7.75 7.34 1.19
C GLY A 128 9.07 7.95 1.67
N LEU A 129 9.83 7.19 2.45
CA LEU A 129 11.14 7.57 3.00
C LEU A 129 12.25 6.70 2.41
N THR A 130 13.38 7.29 2.03
CA THR A 130 14.56 6.52 1.61
C THR A 130 15.07 5.68 2.78
N VAL A 131 15.16 4.37 2.59
CA VAL A 131 15.60 3.41 3.62
C VAL A 131 16.97 2.80 3.33
N ILE A 132 17.34 2.73 2.05
CA ILE A 132 18.65 2.20 1.64
C ILE A 132 18.99 2.71 0.23
N GLU A 133 20.30 2.79 -0.05
CA GLU A 133 20.83 3.19 -1.35
C GLU A 133 21.68 2.06 -1.92
N ASN A 134 21.45 1.70 -3.19
CA ASN A 134 22.19 0.68 -3.94
C ASN A 134 22.41 -0.63 -3.15
N PRO A 135 21.36 -1.30 -2.67
CA PRO A 135 21.50 -2.46 -1.82
C PRO A 135 22.17 -3.64 -2.52
N ASN A 136 22.95 -4.39 -1.75
CA ASN A 136 23.56 -5.65 -2.16
C ASN A 136 22.84 -6.83 -1.48
N SER A 137 23.09 -8.02 -2.01
CA SER A 137 22.63 -9.24 -1.33
C SER A 137 23.19 -9.33 0.09
N GLY A 138 22.31 -9.52 1.07
CA GLY A 138 22.62 -9.54 2.50
C GLY A 138 22.42 -8.21 3.22
N ASP A 139 22.27 -7.09 2.50
CA ASP A 139 21.97 -5.79 3.11
C ASP A 139 20.57 -5.77 3.72
N THR A 140 20.42 -5.04 4.81
CA THR A 140 19.18 -4.91 5.57
C THR A 140 18.87 -3.46 5.87
N PHE A 141 17.60 -3.17 6.11
CA PHE A 141 17.17 -1.92 6.72
C PHE A 141 16.15 -2.20 7.83
N GLN A 142 16.04 -1.27 8.76
CA GLN A 142 15.00 -1.22 9.77
C GLN A 142 14.45 0.20 9.87
N SER A 143 13.14 0.31 10.04
CA SER A 143 12.46 1.59 10.23
C SER A 143 11.40 1.43 11.31
N ASP A 144 11.39 2.38 12.26
CA ASP A 144 10.51 2.38 13.41
C ASP A 144 9.66 3.65 13.41
N PHE A 145 8.36 3.49 13.63
CA PHE A 145 7.38 4.58 13.63
C PHE A 145 6.46 4.47 14.82
N THR A 146 5.96 5.62 15.27
CA THR A 146 4.86 5.71 16.23
C THR A 146 3.75 6.54 15.63
N TYR A 147 2.52 6.07 15.73
CA TYR A 147 1.33 6.72 15.20
C TYR A 147 0.27 6.86 16.28
N ASP A 148 -0.23 8.08 16.44
CA ASP A 148 -1.40 8.36 17.27
C ASP A 148 -2.65 7.88 16.53
N TRP A 149 -3.25 6.79 17.02
CA TRP A 149 -4.35 6.13 16.32
C TRP A 149 -5.55 7.05 16.17
N ASN A 150 -6.06 7.16 14.95
CA ASN A 150 -7.29 7.88 14.69
C ASN A 150 -8.49 7.06 15.19
N SER A 151 -9.21 7.58 16.19
CA SER A 151 -10.36 6.90 16.81
C SER A 151 -11.55 6.68 15.87
N ASP A 152 -11.58 7.38 14.73
CA ASP A 152 -12.63 7.20 13.72
C ASP A 152 -12.42 5.94 12.84
N TRP A 153 -11.28 5.26 13.00
CA TRP A 153 -10.96 4.04 12.26
C TRP A 153 -11.14 2.82 13.15
N ALA A 154 -11.84 1.81 12.62
CA ALA A 154 -12.03 0.55 13.34
C ALA A 154 -10.74 -0.29 13.25
N ILE A 155 -9.90 -0.24 14.28
CA ILE A 155 -8.56 -0.86 14.29
C ILE A 155 -8.57 -2.35 13.92
N ASN A 156 -9.65 -3.08 14.28
CA ASN A 156 -9.82 -4.49 13.92
C ASN A 156 -10.04 -4.72 12.41
N ASN A 157 -10.46 -3.68 11.69
CA ASN A 157 -10.71 -3.73 10.26
C ASN A 157 -9.55 -3.12 9.46
N CYS A 158 -8.51 -2.66 10.17
CA CYS A 158 -7.40 -1.98 9.55
C CYS A 158 -6.22 -2.91 9.28
N GLN A 159 -5.62 -2.70 8.11
CA GLN A 159 -4.35 -3.30 7.74
C GLN A 159 -3.28 -2.21 7.65
N ILE A 160 -2.05 -2.60 7.98
CA ILE A 160 -0.86 -1.85 7.65
C ILE A 160 -0.18 -2.51 6.46
N ILE A 161 0.25 -1.69 5.51
CA ILE A 161 0.87 -2.15 4.26
C ILE A 161 2.21 -1.44 4.11
N ALA A 162 3.29 -2.21 4.17
CA ALA A 162 4.64 -1.73 3.83
C ALA A 162 4.89 -1.97 2.34
N VAL A 163 5.26 -0.92 1.62
CA VAL A 163 5.59 -0.96 0.20
C VAL A 163 7.00 -0.44 0.02
N VAL A 164 7.88 -1.23 -0.58
CA VAL A 164 9.21 -0.77 -0.98
C VAL A 164 9.23 -0.56 -2.49
N SER A 165 9.62 0.63 -2.90
CA SER A 165 9.79 1.01 -4.30
C SER A 165 11.21 1.45 -4.62
N ASP A 166 11.59 1.38 -5.88
CA ASP A 166 12.83 1.98 -6.40
C ASP A 166 12.70 3.50 -6.59
N GLU A 167 13.75 4.14 -7.07
CA GLU A 167 13.80 5.58 -7.32
C GLU A 167 12.83 6.07 -8.42
N ASN A 168 12.35 5.16 -9.29
CA ASN A 168 11.37 5.45 -10.32
C ASN A 168 9.92 5.25 -9.81
N GLY A 169 9.76 4.76 -8.58
CA GLY A 169 8.47 4.45 -7.97
C GLY A 169 7.94 3.05 -8.29
N TYR A 170 8.70 2.18 -8.98
CA TYR A 170 8.31 0.80 -9.24
C TYR A 170 8.37 -0.02 -7.95
N ILE A 171 7.32 -0.79 -7.69
CA ILE A 171 7.23 -1.60 -6.48
C ILE A 171 8.18 -2.81 -6.61
N ILE A 172 9.10 -2.92 -5.64
CA ILE A 172 10.05 -4.03 -5.51
C ILE A 172 9.40 -5.17 -4.73
N ASN A 173 8.76 -4.83 -3.61
CA ASN A 173 7.96 -5.77 -2.80
C ASN A 173 6.97 -5.00 -1.93
N CYS A 174 5.93 -5.71 -1.49
CA CYS A 174 4.98 -5.20 -0.50
C CYS A 174 4.56 -6.32 0.45
N LEU A 175 4.19 -5.93 1.68
CA LEU A 175 3.64 -6.82 2.70
C LEU A 175 2.51 -6.09 3.41
N GLY A 176 1.35 -6.74 3.51
CA GLY A 176 0.21 -6.27 4.28
C GLY A 176 -0.14 -7.24 5.40
N GLN A 177 -0.52 -6.71 6.57
CA GLN A 177 -1.07 -7.50 7.68
C GLN A 177 -2.13 -6.72 8.42
N TYR A 178 -3.08 -7.42 9.06
CA TYR A 178 -4.00 -6.78 9.99
C TYR A 178 -3.24 -6.29 11.22
N ILE A 179 -3.69 -5.16 11.79
CA ILE A 179 -3.07 -4.56 12.99
C ILE A 179 -3.37 -5.42 14.22
N ILE A 180 -4.55 -6.03 14.23
CA ILE A 180 -4.98 -7.00 15.25
C ILE A 180 -5.28 -8.32 14.53
N GLU A 181 -4.64 -9.39 14.97
CA GLU A 181 -4.91 -10.77 14.53
C GLU A 181 -6.01 -11.43 15.37
#